data_f580dc7c51d22d3b358a66361a74fd16
#
_entry.id   f580dc7c51d22d3b358a66361a74fd16
#
_cell.length_a   1.000
_cell.length_b   1.000
_cell.length_c   1.000
_cell.angle_alpha   90.00
_cell.angle_beta   90.00
_cell.angle_gamma   90.00
#
_symmetry.space_group_name_H-M   'P 1'
#
loop_
_entity.id
_entity.type
_entity.pdbx_description
1 polymer ?
#
loop_
_entity_poly.entity_id
_entity_poly.type
_entity_poly.pdbx_seq_one_letter_code
_entity_poly.pdbx_strand_id
1 'polypeptide(L)'
;MNPAIRTAALTKRYRRRLALHDCTVTVPAGRIVGLVGPNGAGKSTLLGLVCGMITPTSGSIEVLGHRPAAGAAQLSRVGFVAQDAPVYSRLTVAEHLRLGARLNPNWDDDLAQRRIRRRGLDPDQKAGALSGGQRAQLALTVAAAKRGDLLVLDEPVAALDPLARRAFLDDLLDFVDELAVGVVLSSHLLGDLEQVCDHLIVLAGGRVQLAGDVADLLAEHHRVTGAPDPDRLPAGARLIHAEQTRHETSMIVRCAGPVPGGTPVGLEGMTLAYLTAATPTPTGAPR
;
A
#
# COMPACT_ATOMS: atom_id res chain seq x y z
N MET A 1 0.31 21.55 -3.66
CA MET A 1 -0.81 20.56 -3.64
C MET A 1 -0.99 20.08 -2.21
N ASN A 2 -2.24 19.95 -1.74
CA ASN A 2 -2.49 19.34 -0.43
C ASN A 2 -2.21 17.82 -0.51
N PRO A 3 -1.59 17.22 0.51
CA PRO A 3 -1.37 15.78 0.52
C PRO A 3 -2.69 15.01 0.60
N ALA A 4 -2.71 13.79 0.03
CA ALA A 4 -3.85 12.89 0.16
C ALA A 4 -4.01 12.39 1.60
N ILE A 5 -2.89 12.10 2.27
CA ILE A 5 -2.86 11.68 3.67
C ILE A 5 -1.71 12.39 4.38
N ARG A 6 -1.97 12.88 5.58
CA ARG A 6 -0.95 13.39 6.50
C ARG A 6 -1.16 12.78 7.87
N THR A 7 -0.10 12.24 8.44
CA THR A 7 -0.11 11.77 9.83
C THR A 7 0.99 12.46 10.62
N ALA A 8 0.74 12.72 11.90
CA ALA A 8 1.74 13.25 12.83
C ALA A 8 1.67 12.48 14.15
N ALA A 9 2.77 11.83 14.49
CA ALA A 9 2.93 11.00 15.70
C ALA A 9 1.78 9.99 15.88
N LEU A 10 1.24 9.48 14.77
CA LEU A 10 0.04 8.63 14.75
C LEU A 10 0.29 7.32 15.49
N THR A 11 -0.49 7.08 16.54
CA THR A 11 -0.36 5.89 17.37
C THR A 11 -1.70 5.20 17.52
N LYS A 12 -1.70 3.87 17.37
CA LYS A 12 -2.86 3.02 17.64
C LYS A 12 -2.50 1.86 18.54
N ARG A 13 -3.19 1.77 19.67
CA ARG A 13 -3.08 0.68 20.64
C ARG A 13 -4.40 -0.10 20.73
N TYR A 14 -4.31 -1.41 20.67
CA TYR A 14 -5.41 -2.33 20.94
C TYR A 14 -5.12 -3.06 22.26
N ARG A 15 -5.79 -2.69 23.32
CA ARG A 15 -5.53 -3.22 24.68
C ARG A 15 -4.02 -3.18 25.00
N ARG A 16 -3.32 -4.33 24.96
CA ARG A 16 -1.88 -4.44 25.25
C ARG A 16 -0.98 -4.38 24.02
N ARG A 17 -1.55 -4.50 22.81
CA ARG A 17 -0.77 -4.49 21.56
C ARG A 17 -0.72 -3.09 20.97
N LEU A 18 0.49 -2.60 20.76
CA LEU A 18 0.75 -1.39 20.00
C LEU A 18 0.82 -1.76 18.51
N ALA A 19 -0.17 -1.33 17.74
CA ALA A 19 -0.28 -1.67 16.32
C ALA A 19 0.40 -0.64 15.43
N LEU A 20 0.34 0.64 15.82
CA LEU A 20 1.10 1.74 15.22
C LEU A 20 1.72 2.57 16.33
N HIS A 21 2.93 3.04 16.11
CA HIS A 21 3.69 3.79 17.08
C HIS A 21 4.40 4.97 16.40
N ASP A 22 3.94 6.18 16.71
CA ASP A 22 4.58 7.42 16.29
C ASP A 22 4.82 7.52 14.78
N CYS A 23 3.80 7.11 13.99
CA CYS A 23 3.88 7.13 12.55
C CYS A 23 3.65 8.54 12.02
N THR A 24 4.69 9.13 11.44
CA THR A 24 4.61 10.43 10.76
C THR A 24 4.94 10.22 9.30
N VAL A 25 3.96 10.47 8.43
CA VAL A 25 4.08 10.30 6.98
C VAL A 25 3.19 11.30 6.25
N THR A 26 3.65 11.72 5.09
CA THR A 26 2.88 12.54 4.15
C THR A 26 2.79 11.80 2.82
N VAL A 27 1.58 11.51 2.38
CA VAL A 27 1.27 10.84 1.11
C VAL A 27 0.83 11.90 0.11
N PRO A 28 1.53 12.06 -1.02
CA PRO A 28 1.13 13.03 -2.04
C PRO A 28 -0.20 12.66 -2.69
N ALA A 29 -0.95 13.66 -3.17
CA ALA A 29 -2.19 13.44 -3.91
C ALA A 29 -1.91 12.97 -5.34
N GLY A 30 -2.82 12.15 -5.90
CA GLY A 30 -2.74 11.69 -7.29
C GLY A 30 -1.62 10.69 -7.58
N ARG A 31 -1.03 10.07 -6.53
CA ARG A 31 0.03 9.07 -6.66
C ARG A 31 -0.48 7.67 -6.34
N ILE A 32 0.20 6.66 -6.89
CA ILE A 32 0.01 5.27 -6.50
C ILE A 32 1.05 4.92 -5.42
N VAL A 33 0.58 4.77 -4.21
CA VAL A 33 1.41 4.56 -3.02
C VAL A 33 1.38 3.11 -2.61
N GLY A 34 2.53 2.45 -2.63
CA GLY A 34 2.73 1.11 -2.08
C GLY A 34 2.94 1.16 -0.57
N LEU A 35 2.08 0.50 0.19
CA LEU A 35 2.26 0.29 1.63
C LEU A 35 2.74 -1.14 1.88
N VAL A 36 4.00 -1.29 2.23
CA VAL A 36 4.65 -2.59 2.35
C VAL A 36 5.07 -2.89 3.77
N GLY A 37 5.06 -4.18 4.13
CA GLY A 37 5.52 -4.64 5.45
C GLY A 37 5.04 -6.05 5.74
N PRO A 38 5.68 -6.76 6.69
CA PRO A 38 5.29 -8.10 7.07
C PRO A 38 3.88 -8.15 7.68
N ASN A 39 3.35 -9.37 7.81
CA ASN A 39 2.09 -9.57 8.50
C ASN A 39 2.19 -9.07 9.95
N GLY A 40 1.20 -8.31 10.37
CA GLY A 40 1.18 -7.69 11.69
C GLY A 40 2.00 -6.39 11.83
N ALA A 41 2.60 -5.87 10.74
CA ALA A 41 3.32 -4.58 10.74
C ALA A 41 2.44 -3.36 11.04
N GLY A 42 1.12 -3.48 10.87
CA GLY A 42 0.17 -2.39 11.11
C GLY A 42 -0.49 -1.83 9.84
N LYS A 43 -0.28 -2.44 8.65
CA LYS A 43 -0.81 -1.97 7.36
C LYS A 43 -2.32 -1.77 7.41
N SER A 44 -3.10 -2.81 7.68
CA SER A 44 -4.57 -2.73 7.77
C SER A 44 -5.05 -1.79 8.87
N THR A 45 -4.27 -1.63 9.97
CA THR A 45 -4.57 -0.63 11.00
C THR A 45 -4.41 0.79 10.46
N LEU A 46 -3.34 1.06 9.71
CA LEU A 46 -3.14 2.37 9.08
C LEU A 46 -4.25 2.66 8.07
N LEU A 47 -4.57 1.70 7.20
CA LEU A 47 -5.66 1.83 6.22
C LEU A 47 -7.03 2.01 6.88
N GLY A 48 -7.30 1.30 7.98
CA GLY A 48 -8.53 1.49 8.76
C GLY A 48 -8.64 2.88 9.40
N LEU A 49 -7.52 3.49 9.81
CA LEU A 49 -7.47 4.88 10.27
C LEU A 49 -7.70 5.86 9.11
N VAL A 50 -7.10 5.62 7.94
CA VAL A 50 -7.30 6.42 6.73
C VAL A 50 -8.77 6.43 6.29
N CYS A 51 -9.42 5.27 6.36
CA CYS A 51 -10.86 5.15 6.02
C CYS A 51 -11.80 5.63 7.14
N GLY A 52 -11.27 5.99 8.32
CA GLY A 52 -12.07 6.42 9.46
C GLY A 52 -12.89 5.31 10.11
N MET A 53 -12.59 4.04 9.80
CA MET A 53 -13.23 2.87 10.43
C MET A 53 -12.82 2.67 11.88
N ILE A 54 -11.65 3.17 12.24
CA ILE A 54 -11.11 3.19 13.60
C ILE A 54 -10.53 4.56 13.91
N THR A 55 -10.44 4.90 15.20
CA THR A 55 -9.87 6.17 15.67
C THR A 55 -8.46 5.96 16.24
N PRO A 56 -7.55 6.94 16.10
CA PRO A 56 -6.22 6.88 16.72
C PRO A 56 -6.30 6.87 18.24
N THR A 57 -5.28 6.33 18.90
CA THR A 57 -5.10 6.45 20.36
C THR A 57 -4.47 7.78 20.71
N SER A 58 -3.50 8.23 19.91
CA SER A 58 -2.86 9.56 20.00
C SER A 58 -2.29 9.97 18.65
N GLY A 59 -1.83 11.21 18.55
CA GLY A 59 -1.39 11.81 17.29
C GLY A 59 -2.57 12.24 16.43
N SER A 60 -2.30 12.59 15.18
CA SER A 60 -3.31 13.09 14.25
C SER A 60 -3.22 12.42 12.89
N ILE A 61 -4.35 12.41 12.18
CA ILE A 61 -4.46 11.98 10.80
C ILE A 61 -5.45 12.87 10.05
N GLU A 62 -5.03 13.30 8.87
CA GLU A 62 -5.85 14.03 7.90
C GLU A 62 -5.86 13.26 6.58
N VAL A 63 -7.01 13.18 5.95
CA VAL A 63 -7.23 12.56 4.64
C VAL A 63 -7.94 13.56 3.74
N LEU A 64 -7.32 13.91 2.61
CA LEU A 64 -7.81 14.92 1.67
C LEU A 64 -8.10 16.26 2.37
N GLY A 65 -7.26 16.62 3.36
CA GLY A 65 -7.37 17.87 4.13
C GLY A 65 -8.41 17.86 5.24
N HIS A 66 -9.04 16.71 5.54
CA HIS A 66 -10.08 16.59 6.55
C HIS A 66 -9.80 15.42 7.51
N ARG A 67 -10.45 15.45 8.67
CA ARG A 67 -10.48 14.27 9.55
C ARG A 67 -11.17 13.11 8.82
N PRO A 68 -10.62 11.88 8.89
CA PRO A 68 -11.26 10.70 8.29
C PRO A 68 -12.70 10.53 8.79
N ALA A 69 -13.61 10.17 7.88
CA ALA A 69 -15.03 9.97 8.14
C ALA A 69 -15.74 11.16 8.84
N ALA A 70 -15.29 12.39 8.57
CA ALA A 70 -15.87 13.62 9.16
C ALA A 70 -17.34 13.87 8.73
N GLY A 71 -17.88 13.11 7.81
CA GLY A 71 -19.24 13.17 7.34
C GLY A 71 -19.42 12.51 5.97
N ALA A 72 -20.62 12.50 5.45
CA ALA A 72 -20.96 11.87 4.16
C ALA A 72 -20.13 12.43 2.99
N ALA A 73 -19.89 13.73 2.97
CA ALA A 73 -19.09 14.38 1.94
C ALA A 73 -17.62 13.89 1.94
N GLN A 74 -17.02 13.70 3.10
CA GLN A 74 -15.66 13.16 3.20
C GLN A 74 -15.64 11.65 2.88
N LEU A 75 -16.62 10.89 3.36
CA LEU A 75 -16.76 9.46 3.05
C LEU A 75 -16.95 9.21 1.54
N SER A 76 -17.68 10.08 0.82
CA SER A 76 -17.85 9.93 -0.63
C SER A 76 -16.56 10.07 -1.42
N ARG A 77 -15.53 10.70 -0.86
CA ARG A 77 -14.24 10.95 -1.51
C ARG A 77 -13.24 9.76 -1.39
N VAL A 78 -13.52 8.77 -0.53
CA VAL A 78 -12.62 7.65 -0.28
C VAL A 78 -13.29 6.34 -0.68
N GLY A 79 -12.77 5.63 -1.69
CA GLY A 79 -13.13 4.26 -2.03
C GLY A 79 -12.28 3.28 -1.21
N PHE A 80 -12.86 2.17 -0.73
CA PHE A 80 -12.15 1.16 0.03
C PHE A 80 -12.44 -0.25 -0.49
N VAL A 81 -11.38 -1.02 -0.70
CA VAL A 81 -11.44 -2.46 -0.93
C VAL A 81 -10.68 -3.15 0.19
N ALA A 82 -11.40 -3.88 1.03
CA ALA A 82 -10.80 -4.63 2.13
C ALA A 82 -10.12 -5.92 1.62
N GLN A 83 -9.26 -6.48 2.45
CA GLN A 83 -8.67 -7.80 2.23
C GLN A 83 -9.78 -8.83 1.93
N ASP A 84 -9.50 -9.78 1.05
CA ASP A 84 -10.46 -10.78 0.55
C ASP A 84 -11.64 -10.23 -0.28
N ALA A 85 -11.62 -8.92 -0.64
CA ALA A 85 -12.64 -8.25 -1.43
C ALA A 85 -14.07 -8.67 -1.03
N PRO A 86 -14.50 -8.38 0.22
CA PRO A 86 -15.78 -8.85 0.72
C PRO A 86 -16.94 -8.26 -0.09
N VAL A 87 -17.76 -9.15 -0.63
CA VAL A 87 -18.97 -8.81 -1.36
C VAL A 87 -20.18 -9.54 -0.72
N TYR A 88 -21.36 -9.00 -0.90
CA TYR A 88 -22.59 -9.62 -0.40
C TYR A 88 -22.91 -10.86 -1.24
N SER A 89 -22.57 -12.05 -0.76
CA SER A 89 -22.63 -13.31 -1.51
C SER A 89 -24.01 -13.64 -2.11
N ARG A 90 -25.10 -13.13 -1.50
CA ARG A 90 -26.48 -13.35 -1.94
C ARG A 90 -26.94 -12.35 -3.01
N LEU A 91 -26.29 -11.20 -3.13
CA LEU A 91 -26.62 -10.20 -4.15
C LEU A 91 -25.99 -10.60 -5.49
N THR A 92 -26.65 -10.25 -6.59
CA THR A 92 -26.09 -10.33 -7.94
C THR A 92 -25.09 -9.22 -8.19
N VAL A 93 -24.32 -9.32 -9.28
CA VAL A 93 -23.43 -8.25 -9.74
C VAL A 93 -24.22 -6.96 -9.95
N ALA A 94 -25.37 -7.02 -10.66
CA ALA A 94 -26.21 -5.86 -10.90
C ALA A 94 -26.78 -5.27 -9.59
N GLU A 95 -27.08 -6.08 -8.60
CA GLU A 95 -27.56 -5.62 -7.29
C GLU A 95 -26.45 -4.89 -6.52
N HIS A 96 -25.18 -5.30 -6.65
CA HIS A 96 -24.06 -4.56 -6.08
C HIS A 96 -23.91 -3.17 -6.71
N LEU A 97 -24.03 -3.07 -8.03
CA LEU A 97 -23.96 -1.76 -8.70
C LEU A 97 -25.12 -0.85 -8.26
N ARG A 98 -26.35 -1.38 -8.21
CA ARG A 98 -27.53 -0.62 -7.70
C ARG A 98 -27.35 -0.18 -6.24
N LEU A 99 -26.78 -1.02 -5.39
CA LEU A 99 -26.45 -0.67 -4.01
C LEU A 99 -25.41 0.45 -3.97
N GLY A 100 -24.33 0.33 -4.77
CA GLY A 100 -23.33 1.38 -4.93
C GLY A 100 -23.93 2.72 -5.33
N ALA A 101 -24.79 2.72 -6.36
CA ALA A 101 -25.48 3.91 -6.83
C ALA A 101 -26.36 4.57 -5.75
N ARG A 102 -27.05 3.78 -4.95
CA ARG A 102 -27.93 4.32 -3.87
C ARG A 102 -27.13 4.92 -2.70
N LEU A 103 -25.93 4.44 -2.45
CA LEU A 103 -25.11 4.85 -1.31
C LEU A 103 -24.12 5.98 -1.64
N ASN A 104 -23.86 6.25 -2.92
CA ASN A 104 -22.82 7.18 -3.33
C ASN A 104 -23.39 8.27 -4.23
N PRO A 105 -23.33 9.56 -3.82
CA PRO A 105 -23.97 10.66 -4.57
C PRO A 105 -23.31 10.94 -5.93
N ASN A 106 -22.03 10.61 -6.08
CA ASN A 106 -21.24 10.84 -7.30
C ASN A 106 -21.07 9.57 -8.14
N TRP A 107 -21.95 8.57 -7.96
CA TRP A 107 -21.84 7.29 -8.64
C TRP A 107 -21.83 7.43 -10.17
N ASP A 108 -20.86 6.79 -10.80
CA ASP A 108 -20.73 6.69 -12.26
C ASP A 108 -21.21 5.30 -12.74
N ASP A 109 -22.48 5.25 -13.17
CA ASP A 109 -23.08 4.00 -13.63
C ASP A 109 -22.49 3.54 -14.95
N ASP A 110 -22.17 4.47 -15.85
CA ASP A 110 -21.57 4.15 -17.15
C ASP A 110 -20.19 3.50 -16.98
N LEU A 111 -19.35 4.04 -16.10
CA LEU A 111 -18.08 3.46 -15.73
C LEU A 111 -18.27 2.03 -15.20
N ALA A 112 -19.16 1.86 -14.21
CA ALA A 112 -19.43 0.57 -13.59
C ALA A 112 -19.89 -0.47 -14.63
N GLN A 113 -20.86 -0.13 -15.48
CA GLN A 113 -21.38 -1.01 -16.52
C GLN A 113 -20.35 -1.36 -17.58
N ARG A 114 -19.53 -0.38 -18.02
CA ARG A 114 -18.44 -0.64 -18.98
C ARG A 114 -17.44 -1.65 -18.41
N ARG A 115 -17.04 -1.49 -17.15
CA ARG A 115 -16.06 -2.37 -16.50
C ARG A 115 -16.59 -3.79 -16.30
N ILE A 116 -17.83 -3.96 -15.85
CA ILE A 116 -18.48 -5.26 -15.70
C ILE A 116 -18.53 -6.00 -17.06
N ARG A 117 -18.94 -5.31 -18.13
CA ARG A 117 -18.95 -5.89 -19.48
C ARG A 117 -17.55 -6.26 -19.96
N ARG A 118 -16.56 -5.37 -19.79
CA ARG A 118 -15.16 -5.60 -20.19
C ARG A 118 -14.58 -6.86 -19.54
N ARG A 119 -14.96 -7.12 -18.29
CA ARG A 119 -14.49 -8.29 -17.52
C ARG A 119 -15.38 -9.52 -17.66
N GLY A 120 -16.40 -9.46 -18.47
CA GLY A 120 -17.30 -10.59 -18.74
C GLY A 120 -18.02 -11.06 -17.49
N LEU A 121 -18.30 -10.14 -16.52
CA LEU A 121 -19.09 -10.47 -15.35
C LEU A 121 -20.58 -10.49 -15.73
N ASP A 122 -21.23 -11.61 -15.47
CA ASP A 122 -22.68 -11.75 -15.69
C ASP A 122 -23.44 -10.91 -14.64
N PRO A 123 -24.25 -9.91 -15.06
CA PRO A 123 -25.01 -9.07 -14.14
C PRO A 123 -25.96 -9.82 -13.22
N ASP A 124 -26.48 -10.97 -13.67
CA ASP A 124 -27.44 -11.77 -12.91
C ASP A 124 -26.79 -12.84 -12.04
N GLN A 125 -25.48 -13.06 -12.18
CA GLN A 125 -24.75 -14.00 -11.34
C GLN A 125 -24.62 -13.49 -9.92
N LYS A 126 -24.89 -14.35 -8.92
CA LYS A 126 -24.68 -14.05 -7.52
C LYS A 126 -23.19 -13.94 -7.20
N ALA A 127 -22.80 -12.91 -6.45
CA ALA A 127 -21.41 -12.66 -6.11
C ALA A 127 -20.75 -13.80 -5.32
N GLY A 128 -21.51 -14.60 -4.59
CA GLY A 128 -21.01 -15.81 -3.93
C GLY A 128 -20.53 -16.90 -4.90
N ALA A 129 -21.01 -16.91 -6.15
CA ALA A 129 -20.60 -17.86 -7.18
C ALA A 129 -19.45 -17.34 -8.07
N LEU A 130 -18.99 -16.09 -7.88
CA LEU A 130 -17.85 -15.52 -8.59
C LEU A 130 -16.53 -16.17 -8.13
N SER A 131 -15.57 -16.29 -9.03
CA SER A 131 -14.19 -16.63 -8.66
C SER A 131 -13.56 -15.55 -7.77
N GLY A 132 -12.43 -15.82 -7.14
CA GLY A 132 -11.69 -14.83 -6.35
C GLY A 132 -11.35 -13.59 -7.15
N GLY A 133 -10.81 -13.76 -8.37
CA GLY A 133 -10.51 -12.67 -9.29
C GLY A 133 -11.73 -11.86 -9.71
N GLN A 134 -12.85 -12.53 -10.03
CA GLN A 134 -14.09 -11.85 -10.36
C GLN A 134 -14.66 -11.04 -9.19
N ARG A 135 -14.57 -11.56 -7.95
CA ARG A 135 -14.97 -10.81 -6.75
C ARG A 135 -14.10 -9.56 -6.55
N ALA A 136 -12.78 -9.69 -6.71
CA ALA A 136 -11.87 -8.57 -6.62
C ALA A 136 -12.17 -7.50 -7.68
N GLN A 137 -12.48 -7.91 -8.90
CA GLN A 137 -12.88 -7.01 -10.00
C GLN A 137 -14.20 -6.29 -9.70
N LEU A 138 -15.19 -6.99 -9.16
CA LEU A 138 -16.46 -6.37 -8.74
C LEU A 138 -16.21 -5.34 -7.62
N ALA A 139 -15.43 -5.69 -6.59
CA ALA A 139 -15.14 -4.80 -5.47
C ALA A 139 -14.37 -3.55 -5.93
N LEU A 140 -13.37 -3.70 -6.82
CA LEU A 140 -12.63 -2.59 -7.39
C LEU A 140 -13.54 -1.69 -8.23
N THR A 141 -14.40 -2.27 -9.08
CA THR A 141 -15.37 -1.53 -9.89
C THR A 141 -16.32 -0.69 -9.02
N VAL A 142 -16.86 -1.27 -7.95
CA VAL A 142 -17.75 -0.56 -7.02
C VAL A 142 -17.00 0.57 -6.31
N ALA A 143 -15.75 0.36 -5.89
CA ALA A 143 -14.96 1.38 -5.23
C ALA A 143 -14.59 2.54 -6.18
N ALA A 144 -14.26 2.25 -7.43
CA ALA A 144 -13.88 3.24 -8.45
C ALA A 144 -15.09 4.04 -8.97
N ALA A 145 -16.23 3.36 -9.21
CA ALA A 145 -17.47 4.00 -9.69
C ALA A 145 -18.06 5.00 -8.69
N LYS A 146 -17.62 4.98 -7.45
CA LYS A 146 -17.92 5.99 -6.44
C LYS A 146 -17.36 7.38 -6.80
N ARG A 147 -16.38 7.47 -7.72
CA ARG A 147 -15.74 8.72 -8.15
C ARG A 147 -15.12 9.49 -6.99
N GLY A 148 -14.47 8.77 -6.10
CA GLY A 148 -13.69 9.37 -5.01
C GLY A 148 -12.35 9.91 -5.48
N ASP A 149 -11.68 10.68 -4.60
CA ASP A 149 -10.35 11.24 -4.86
C ASP A 149 -9.21 10.31 -4.41
N LEU A 150 -9.55 9.28 -3.60
CA LEU A 150 -8.60 8.32 -3.04
C LEU A 150 -9.20 6.91 -3.04
N LEU A 151 -8.47 5.94 -3.61
CA LEU A 151 -8.74 4.51 -3.46
C LEU A 151 -7.78 3.90 -2.44
N VAL A 152 -8.32 3.18 -1.47
CA VAL A 152 -7.56 2.46 -0.44
C VAL A 152 -7.80 0.97 -0.62
N LEU A 153 -6.74 0.21 -0.87
CA LEU A 153 -6.82 -1.21 -1.20
C LEU A 153 -5.96 -2.00 -0.20
N ASP A 154 -6.60 -2.86 0.60
CA ASP A 154 -5.90 -3.66 1.61
C ASP A 154 -5.67 -5.08 1.09
N GLU A 155 -4.45 -5.36 0.64
CA GLU A 155 -3.99 -6.65 0.07
C GLU A 155 -4.95 -7.24 -0.99
N PRO A 156 -5.42 -6.45 -1.98
CA PRO A 156 -6.53 -6.84 -2.84
C PRO A 156 -6.20 -8.01 -3.79
N VAL A 157 -4.93 -8.31 -3.98
CA VAL A 157 -4.44 -9.34 -4.91
C VAL A 157 -3.80 -10.55 -4.22
N ALA A 158 -3.76 -10.59 -2.88
CA ALA A 158 -3.04 -11.60 -2.12
C ALA A 158 -3.51 -13.04 -2.39
N ALA A 159 -4.82 -13.22 -2.61
CA ALA A 159 -5.44 -14.53 -2.85
C ALA A 159 -5.68 -14.84 -4.34
N LEU A 160 -5.15 -14.02 -5.25
CA LEU A 160 -5.37 -14.17 -6.70
C LEU A 160 -4.24 -15.00 -7.33
N ASP A 161 -4.61 -15.78 -8.35
CA ASP A 161 -3.63 -16.39 -9.23
C ASP A 161 -2.88 -15.32 -10.05
N PRO A 162 -1.72 -15.64 -10.67
CA PRO A 162 -0.90 -14.65 -11.36
C PRO A 162 -1.62 -13.91 -12.49
N LEU A 163 -2.53 -14.57 -13.23
CA LEU A 163 -3.26 -13.94 -14.34
C LEU A 163 -4.33 -12.97 -13.82
N ALA A 164 -5.12 -13.41 -12.83
CA ALA A 164 -6.12 -12.56 -12.18
C ALA A 164 -5.48 -11.36 -11.48
N ARG A 165 -4.30 -11.54 -10.88
CA ARG A 165 -3.53 -10.48 -10.24
C ARG A 165 -3.10 -9.43 -11.26
N ARG A 166 -2.49 -9.84 -12.37
CA ARG A 166 -2.10 -8.93 -13.44
C ARG A 166 -3.29 -8.16 -13.99
N ALA A 167 -4.38 -8.88 -14.29
CA ALA A 167 -5.61 -8.26 -14.76
C ALA A 167 -6.20 -7.23 -13.78
N PHE A 168 -6.05 -7.46 -12.47
CA PHE A 168 -6.47 -6.52 -11.43
C PHE A 168 -5.60 -5.25 -11.44
N LEU A 169 -4.27 -5.41 -11.52
CA LEU A 169 -3.34 -4.28 -11.55
C LEU A 169 -3.50 -3.44 -12.83
N ASP A 170 -3.69 -4.09 -13.98
CA ASP A 170 -3.98 -3.40 -15.24
C ASP A 170 -5.26 -2.56 -15.13
N ASP A 171 -6.34 -3.09 -14.54
CA ASP A 171 -7.58 -2.34 -14.30
C ASP A 171 -7.39 -1.20 -13.30
N LEU A 172 -6.56 -1.41 -12.27
CA LEU A 172 -6.26 -0.36 -11.31
C LEU A 172 -5.56 0.83 -12.00
N LEU A 173 -4.59 0.56 -12.87
CA LEU A 173 -3.91 1.59 -13.66
C LEU A 173 -4.89 2.30 -14.60
N ASP A 174 -5.74 1.56 -15.30
CA ASP A 174 -6.79 2.14 -16.13
C ASP A 174 -7.70 3.10 -15.33
N PHE A 175 -8.08 2.75 -14.09
CA PHE A 175 -8.88 3.62 -13.23
C PHE A 175 -8.11 4.85 -12.78
N VAL A 176 -6.82 4.71 -12.46
CA VAL A 176 -5.98 5.85 -12.09
C VAL A 176 -5.90 6.85 -13.23
N ASP A 177 -5.68 6.37 -14.45
CA ASP A 177 -5.58 7.22 -15.64
C ASP A 177 -6.93 7.88 -16.00
N GLU A 178 -8.04 7.12 -15.96
CA GLU A 178 -9.37 7.62 -16.32
C GLU A 178 -9.93 8.60 -15.27
N LEU A 179 -9.64 8.38 -13.99
CA LEU A 179 -10.25 9.13 -12.88
C LEU A 179 -9.32 10.16 -12.27
N ALA A 180 -8.02 10.17 -12.59
CA ALA A 180 -6.97 10.94 -11.93
C ALA A 180 -7.00 10.76 -10.39
N VAL A 181 -7.32 9.53 -9.91
CA VAL A 181 -7.49 9.20 -8.51
C VAL A 181 -6.17 8.79 -7.87
N GLY A 182 -5.91 9.22 -6.63
CA GLY A 182 -4.80 8.69 -5.84
C GLY A 182 -5.11 7.28 -5.31
N VAL A 183 -4.09 6.46 -5.14
CA VAL A 183 -4.23 5.08 -4.65
C VAL A 183 -3.28 4.82 -3.47
N VAL A 184 -3.76 4.12 -2.45
CA VAL A 184 -2.91 3.47 -1.44
C VAL A 184 -3.17 1.97 -1.51
N LEU A 185 -2.16 1.23 -1.94
CA LEU A 185 -2.21 -0.22 -2.14
C LEU A 185 -1.31 -0.91 -1.12
N SER A 186 -1.87 -1.67 -0.18
CA SER A 186 -1.04 -2.53 0.65
C SER A 186 -0.74 -3.85 -0.06
N SER A 187 0.51 -4.30 0.06
CA SER A 187 0.93 -5.62 -0.42
C SER A 187 2.09 -6.15 0.42
N HIS A 188 2.21 -7.47 0.47
CA HIS A 188 3.43 -8.15 0.92
C HIS A 188 4.25 -8.69 -0.26
N LEU A 189 3.76 -8.54 -1.49
CA LEU A 189 4.40 -8.96 -2.74
C LEU A 189 5.03 -7.73 -3.40
N LEU A 190 6.33 -7.60 -3.30
CA LEU A 190 7.07 -6.41 -3.78
C LEU A 190 7.05 -6.27 -5.30
N GLY A 191 7.09 -7.39 -6.04
CA GLY A 191 7.04 -7.38 -7.50
C GLY A 191 5.75 -6.78 -8.08
N ASP A 192 4.63 -6.87 -7.36
CA ASP A 192 3.37 -6.24 -7.78
C ASP A 192 3.46 -4.70 -7.64
N LEU A 193 4.11 -4.22 -6.56
CA LEU A 193 4.26 -2.80 -6.29
C LEU A 193 5.27 -2.13 -7.22
N GLU A 194 6.34 -2.83 -7.58
CA GLU A 194 7.37 -2.33 -8.49
C GLU A 194 6.81 -1.94 -9.87
N GLN A 195 5.73 -2.61 -10.30
CA GLN A 195 5.09 -2.36 -11.58
C GLN A 195 4.15 -1.14 -11.59
N VAL A 196 3.59 -0.76 -10.43
CA VAL A 196 2.48 0.21 -10.38
C VAL A 196 2.74 1.41 -9.46
N CYS A 197 3.65 1.30 -8.47
CA CYS A 197 3.82 2.34 -7.46
C CYS A 197 4.88 3.37 -7.86
N ASP A 198 4.54 4.64 -7.67
CA ASP A 198 5.44 5.77 -7.80
C ASP A 198 5.89 6.33 -6.44
N HIS A 199 5.26 5.89 -5.35
CA HIS A 199 5.62 6.26 -3.99
C HIS A 199 5.56 5.03 -3.07
N LEU A 200 6.46 4.93 -2.08
CA LEU A 200 6.57 3.78 -1.18
C LEU A 200 6.48 4.19 0.28
N ILE A 201 5.82 3.36 1.08
CA ILE A 201 5.88 3.41 2.54
C ILE A 201 6.23 2.02 3.05
N VAL A 202 7.36 1.88 3.75
CA VAL A 202 7.77 0.63 4.42
C VAL A 202 7.39 0.71 5.89
N LEU A 203 6.56 -0.23 6.33
CA LEU A 203 6.06 -0.31 7.69
C LEU A 203 6.56 -1.60 8.36
N ALA A 204 7.24 -1.49 9.50
CA ALA A 204 7.65 -2.63 10.30
C ALA A 204 7.57 -2.30 11.80
N GLY A 205 7.14 -3.27 12.60
CA GLY A 205 7.00 -3.10 14.04
C GLY A 205 6.07 -1.95 14.46
N GLY A 206 5.08 -1.63 13.61
CA GLY A 206 4.16 -0.51 13.84
C GLY A 206 4.79 0.88 13.58
N ARG A 207 5.97 0.95 12.96
CA ARG A 207 6.68 2.21 12.65
C ARG A 207 6.96 2.33 11.17
N VAL A 208 6.93 3.56 10.66
CA VAL A 208 7.40 3.87 9.31
C VAL A 208 8.92 3.79 9.31
N GLN A 209 9.47 2.90 8.50
CA GLN A 209 10.92 2.70 8.34
C GLN A 209 11.48 3.55 7.20
N LEU A 210 10.70 3.68 6.13
CA LEU A 210 11.04 4.43 4.94
C LEU A 210 9.75 4.96 4.30
N ALA A 211 9.78 6.18 3.77
CA ALA A 211 8.71 6.72 2.92
C ALA A 211 9.32 7.72 1.93
N GLY A 212 8.85 7.68 0.69
CA GLY A 212 9.31 8.61 -0.35
C GLY A 212 8.90 8.19 -1.76
N ASP A 213 9.25 9.02 -2.73
CA ASP A 213 9.13 8.73 -4.15
C ASP A 213 10.07 7.57 -4.52
N VAL A 214 9.57 6.61 -5.28
CA VAL A 214 10.32 5.37 -5.60
C VAL A 214 11.59 5.68 -6.38
N ALA A 215 11.53 6.61 -7.34
CA ALA A 215 12.69 6.98 -8.14
C ALA A 215 13.80 7.64 -7.28
N ASP A 216 13.41 8.56 -6.39
CA ASP A 216 14.33 9.21 -5.46
C ASP A 216 14.95 8.20 -4.48
N LEU A 217 14.11 7.33 -3.92
CA LEU A 217 14.58 6.29 -3.02
C LEU A 217 15.58 5.36 -3.69
N LEU A 218 15.31 4.91 -4.92
CA LEU A 218 16.23 4.03 -5.66
C LEU A 218 17.52 4.74 -6.02
N ALA A 219 17.48 6.03 -6.35
CA ALA A 219 18.66 6.84 -6.65
C ALA A 219 19.60 7.03 -5.44
N GLU A 220 19.03 7.04 -4.22
CA GLU A 220 19.77 7.22 -2.97
C GLU A 220 20.29 5.91 -2.36
N HIS A 221 19.90 4.74 -2.88
CA HIS A 221 20.26 3.45 -2.29
C HIS A 221 21.21 2.66 -3.19
N HIS A 222 22.27 2.15 -2.59
CA HIS A 222 23.33 1.43 -3.30
C HIS A 222 23.63 0.11 -2.60
N ARG A 223 23.91 -0.92 -3.40
CA ARG A 223 24.47 -2.17 -2.92
C ARG A 223 25.99 -2.11 -3.03
N VAL A 224 26.69 -2.38 -1.94
CA VAL A 224 28.14 -2.47 -1.89
C VAL A 224 28.50 -3.92 -1.51
N THR A 225 29.37 -4.56 -2.30
CA THR A 225 29.86 -5.90 -2.07
C THR A 225 31.33 -5.86 -1.65
N GLY A 226 31.71 -6.72 -0.69
CA GLY A 226 33.07 -6.78 -0.14
C GLY A 226 33.12 -6.66 1.39
N ALA A 227 34.32 -6.63 1.96
CA ALA A 227 34.48 -6.47 3.40
C ALA A 227 33.87 -5.11 3.86
N PRO A 228 33.06 -5.10 4.92
CA PRO A 228 32.52 -3.86 5.45
C PRO A 228 33.67 -3.01 6.01
N ASP A 229 34.00 -1.98 5.31
CA ASP A 229 34.92 -0.95 5.78
C ASP A 229 34.11 0.34 5.92
N PRO A 230 33.61 0.65 7.13
CA PRO A 230 32.81 1.85 7.37
C PRO A 230 33.57 3.14 6.99
N ASP A 231 34.92 3.11 7.04
CA ASP A 231 35.76 4.26 6.75
C ASP A 231 35.85 4.55 5.22
N ARG A 232 35.44 3.60 4.38
CA ARG A 232 35.35 3.77 2.92
C ARG A 232 34.01 4.32 2.42
N LEU A 233 33.02 4.41 3.28
CA LEU A 233 31.73 4.98 2.90
C LEU A 233 31.84 6.49 2.81
N PRO A 234 31.18 7.15 1.81
CA PRO A 234 31.16 8.59 1.70
C PRO A 234 30.61 9.25 2.97
N ALA A 235 31.07 10.47 3.25
CA ALA A 235 30.52 11.27 4.36
C ALA A 235 28.99 11.44 4.19
N GLY A 236 28.24 11.14 5.24
CA GLY A 236 26.78 11.18 5.24
C GLY A 236 26.09 9.89 4.74
N ALA A 237 26.85 8.90 4.28
CA ALA A 237 26.30 7.61 3.95
C ALA A 237 25.82 6.89 5.22
N ARG A 238 24.66 6.23 5.13
CA ARG A 238 24.06 5.45 6.21
C ARG A 238 23.97 3.98 5.82
N LEU A 239 24.60 3.10 6.59
CA LEU A 239 24.38 1.67 6.47
C LEU A 239 22.96 1.34 6.93
N ILE A 240 22.19 0.69 6.05
CA ILE A 240 20.81 0.25 6.35
C ILE A 240 20.85 -1.20 6.83
N HIS A 241 21.51 -2.08 6.09
CA HIS A 241 21.62 -3.49 6.41
C HIS A 241 22.91 -4.06 5.85
N ALA A 242 23.52 -5.01 6.57
CA ALA A 242 24.64 -5.81 6.08
C ALA A 242 24.28 -7.29 6.25
N GLU A 243 24.47 -8.03 5.18
CA GLU A 243 24.30 -9.47 5.15
C GLU A 243 25.63 -10.14 4.82
N GLN A 244 26.02 -11.09 5.65
CA GLN A 244 27.22 -11.88 5.45
C GLN A 244 26.83 -13.29 5.02
N THR A 245 27.18 -13.64 3.79
CA THR A 245 27.11 -15.01 3.30
C THR A 245 28.44 -15.73 3.54
N ARG A 246 28.52 -17.04 3.24
CA ARG A 246 29.79 -17.81 3.37
C ARG A 246 30.90 -17.26 2.47
N HIS A 247 30.58 -16.53 1.42
CA HIS A 247 31.53 -16.14 0.37
C HIS A 247 31.67 -14.62 0.22
N GLU A 248 30.73 -13.85 0.71
CA GLU A 248 30.67 -12.42 0.43
C GLU A 248 29.85 -11.68 1.49
N THR A 249 30.23 -10.44 1.77
CA THR A 249 29.42 -9.49 2.53
C THR A 249 28.76 -8.52 1.55
N SER A 250 27.46 -8.35 1.66
CA SER A 250 26.65 -7.39 0.88
C SER A 250 26.04 -6.39 1.85
N MET A 251 26.14 -5.11 1.50
CA MET A 251 25.60 -4.02 2.31
C MET A 251 24.63 -3.19 1.46
N ILE A 252 23.53 -2.76 2.06
CA ILE A 252 22.67 -1.73 1.50
C ILE A 252 22.95 -0.43 2.24
N VAL A 253 23.33 0.58 1.48
CA VAL A 253 23.75 1.90 1.97
C VAL A 253 22.83 2.96 1.37
N ARG A 254 22.38 3.91 2.18
CA ARG A 254 21.69 5.12 1.70
C ARG A 254 22.69 6.28 1.66
N CYS A 255 22.81 6.90 0.49
CA CYS A 255 23.66 8.06 0.25
C CYS A 255 23.06 8.92 -0.87
N ALA A 256 23.01 10.23 -0.71
CA ALA A 256 22.51 11.15 -1.73
C ALA A 256 23.45 11.32 -2.95
N GLY A 257 24.65 10.73 -2.91
CA GLY A 257 25.64 10.79 -3.99
C GLY A 257 26.20 9.40 -4.34
N PRO A 258 27.10 9.34 -5.33
CA PRO A 258 27.68 8.08 -5.76
C PRO A 258 28.49 7.42 -4.64
N VAL A 259 28.33 6.11 -4.50
CA VAL A 259 29.07 5.28 -3.54
C VAL A 259 30.15 4.51 -4.29
N PRO A 260 31.44 4.64 -3.92
CA PRO A 260 32.52 3.88 -4.57
C PRO A 260 32.26 2.38 -4.49
N GLY A 261 32.28 1.70 -5.66
CA GLY A 261 31.95 0.28 -5.74
C GLY A 261 30.48 -0.06 -5.53
N GLY A 262 29.62 0.95 -5.39
CA GLY A 262 28.18 0.78 -5.25
C GLY A 262 27.51 0.47 -6.58
N THR A 263 26.55 -0.45 -6.55
CA THR A 263 25.68 -0.76 -7.69
C THR A 263 24.23 -0.39 -7.35
N PRO A 264 23.38 -0.09 -8.34
CA PRO A 264 21.95 0.16 -8.10
C PRO A 264 21.29 -1.00 -7.37
N VAL A 265 20.34 -0.68 -6.49
CA VAL A 265 19.51 -1.66 -5.80
C VAL A 265 18.09 -1.58 -6.34
N GLY A 266 17.44 -2.74 -6.56
CA GLY A 266 16.01 -2.78 -6.90
C GLY A 266 15.11 -2.54 -5.69
N LEU A 267 13.83 -2.25 -5.95
CA LEU A 267 12.82 -1.95 -4.93
C LEU A 267 12.72 -3.07 -3.88
N GLU A 268 12.78 -4.33 -4.33
CA GLU A 268 12.73 -5.49 -3.46
C GLU A 268 13.93 -5.53 -2.50
N GLY A 269 15.16 -5.42 -3.02
CA GLY A 269 16.39 -5.46 -2.22
C GLY A 269 16.46 -4.33 -1.20
N MET A 270 16.08 -3.10 -1.61
CA MET A 270 15.99 -1.94 -0.72
C MET A 270 14.97 -2.19 0.40
N THR A 271 13.77 -2.61 0.05
CA THR A 271 12.68 -2.83 1.01
C THR A 271 13.03 -3.92 2.02
N LEU A 272 13.57 -5.05 1.55
CA LEU A 272 14.00 -6.15 2.41
C LEU A 272 15.07 -5.70 3.41
N ALA A 273 16.00 -4.85 3.01
CA ALA A 273 17.02 -4.32 3.91
C ALA A 273 16.40 -3.56 5.09
N TYR A 274 15.41 -2.69 4.85
CA TYR A 274 14.70 -1.97 5.91
C TYR A 274 13.86 -2.89 6.80
N LEU A 275 13.20 -3.89 6.22
CA LEU A 275 12.39 -4.84 6.98
C LEU A 275 13.27 -5.71 7.88
N THR A 276 14.42 -6.17 7.38
CA THR A 276 15.38 -6.98 8.15
C THR A 276 16.01 -6.15 9.28
N ALA A 277 16.44 -4.92 8.98
CA ALA A 277 17.00 -4.01 9.99
C ALA A 277 16.01 -3.65 11.11
N ALA A 278 14.71 -3.61 10.81
CA ALA A 278 13.66 -3.34 11.79
C ALA A 278 13.23 -4.57 12.61
N THR A 279 13.66 -5.77 12.22
CA THR A 279 13.36 -7.00 12.96
C THR A 279 14.43 -7.21 14.02
N PRO A 280 14.08 -7.25 15.33
CA PRO A 280 15.08 -7.54 16.36
C PRO A 280 15.74 -8.88 16.07
N THR A 281 17.07 -8.90 15.95
CA THR A 281 17.83 -10.15 15.91
C THR A 281 17.50 -10.93 17.18
N PRO A 282 17.04 -12.18 17.12
CA PRO A 282 16.85 -12.97 18.32
C PRO A 282 18.21 -13.04 19.02
N THR A 283 18.30 -12.40 20.18
CA THR A 283 19.49 -12.48 21.04
C THR A 283 19.70 -13.95 21.33
N GLY A 284 20.76 -14.53 20.76
CA GLY A 284 21.12 -15.93 20.97
C GLY A 284 21.23 -16.18 22.48
N ALA A 285 20.39 -17.07 22.98
CA ALA A 285 20.59 -17.62 24.31
C ALA A 285 21.96 -18.32 24.31
N PRO A 286 22.86 -18.02 25.24
CA PRO A 286 24.08 -18.81 25.37
C PRO A 286 23.69 -20.24 25.74
N ARG A 287 24.27 -21.22 25.02
CA ARG A 287 24.19 -22.62 25.40
C ARG A 287 25.09 -22.87 26.63
#